data_6985ca0f43b71d9801a72a7f641597eb
#
_entry.id   6985ca0f43b71d9801a72a7f641597eb
#
_cell.length_a   1.000
_cell.length_b   1.000
_cell.length_c   1.000
_cell.angle_alpha   90.00
_cell.angle_beta   90.00
_cell.angle_gamma   90.00
#
_symmetry.space_group_name_H-M   'P 1'
#
loop_
_entity.id
_entity.type
_entity.pdbx_description
1 polymer ?
#
loop_
_entity_poly.entity_id
_entity_poly.type
_entity_poly.pdbx_seq_one_letter_code
_entity_poly.pdbx_strand_id
1 'polypeptide(L)'
;MACTTFLVGKKASLDGTTLIARNEDGGDKPNPQRFVVINPENQPKHYRSIATACEFDLPENPLSYTSTPDADSTYGIWAAAGINSE
;
A
#
# COMPACT_ATOMS: atom_id res chain seq x y z
N MET A 1 7.41 0.28 16.68
CA MET A 1 7.68 0.68 15.28
C MET A 1 6.98 2.00 15.02
N ALA A 2 7.71 3.02 14.64
CA ALA A 2 7.16 4.35 14.41
C ALA A 2 7.30 4.70 12.91
N CYS A 3 6.21 5.06 12.27
CA CYS A 3 6.21 5.50 10.87
C CYS A 3 5.65 6.92 10.81
N THR A 4 6.13 7.69 9.85
CA THR A 4 5.67 9.06 9.62
C THR A 4 5.10 9.19 8.22
N THR A 5 3.94 9.80 8.11
CA THR A 5 3.29 10.06 6.81
C THR A 5 3.08 11.56 6.63
N PHE A 6 3.42 12.06 5.45
CA PHE A 6 3.15 13.43 5.02
C PHE A 6 2.04 13.42 3.98
N LEU A 7 1.04 14.23 4.19
CA LEU A 7 -0.05 14.46 3.25
C LEU A 7 -0.04 15.94 2.87
N VAL A 8 0.16 16.24 1.60
CA VAL A 8 0.20 17.62 1.08
C VAL A 8 -0.94 17.80 0.09
N GLY A 9 -1.92 18.61 0.47
CA GLY A 9 -3.06 18.92 -0.39
C GLY A 9 -2.74 19.98 -1.44
N LYS A 10 -3.63 20.14 -2.40
CA LYS A 10 -3.51 21.05 -3.56
C LYS A 10 -3.18 22.50 -3.19
N LYS A 11 -3.71 22.98 -2.05
CA LYS A 11 -3.51 24.36 -1.62
C LYS A 11 -2.15 24.59 -0.98
N ALA A 12 -1.46 23.54 -0.56
CA ALA A 12 -0.16 23.62 0.10
C ALA A 12 1.01 23.30 -0.84
N SER A 13 0.73 22.71 -2.01
CA SER A 13 1.75 22.39 -2.99
C SER A 13 1.98 23.57 -3.95
N LEU A 14 3.21 23.67 -4.46
CA LEU A 14 3.61 24.77 -5.36
C LEU A 14 2.87 24.72 -6.70
N ASP A 15 2.63 23.54 -7.23
CA ASP A 15 2.03 23.30 -8.55
C ASP A 15 0.59 22.80 -8.51
N GLY A 16 -0.03 22.77 -7.33
CA GLY A 16 -1.40 22.28 -7.16
C GLY A 16 -1.57 20.76 -7.16
N THR A 17 -0.48 20.00 -7.15
CA THR A 17 -0.54 18.53 -7.02
C THR A 17 -0.78 18.10 -5.59
N THR A 18 -1.29 16.89 -5.40
CA THR A 18 -1.31 16.23 -4.10
C THR A 18 -0.09 15.33 -3.96
N LEU A 19 0.50 15.31 -2.77
CA LEU A 19 1.67 14.51 -2.46
C LEU A 19 1.40 13.65 -1.23
N ILE A 20 1.81 12.40 -1.31
CA ILE A 20 1.81 11.47 -0.17
C ILE A 20 3.22 10.91 -0.06
N ALA A 21 3.80 11.04 1.11
CA ALA A 21 5.10 10.45 1.42
C ALA A 21 5.04 9.75 2.76
N ARG A 22 5.66 8.58 2.84
CA ARG A 22 5.71 7.80 4.06
C ARG A 22 7.09 7.19 4.23
N ASN A 23 7.65 7.31 5.43
CA ASN A 23 8.77 6.48 5.84
C ASN A 23 8.27 5.31 6.68
N GLU A 24 9.00 4.24 6.67
CA GLU A 24 8.73 3.06 7.43
C GLU A 24 9.96 2.73 8.29
N ASP A 25 9.79 2.88 9.59
CA ASP A 25 10.84 2.58 10.54
C ASP A 25 10.72 1.12 10.94
N GLY A 26 11.46 0.25 10.24
CA GLY A 26 11.59 -1.16 10.59
C GLY A 26 12.37 -1.35 11.89
N GLY A 27 12.44 -2.56 12.39
CA GLY A 27 13.25 -2.90 13.57
C GLY A 27 14.75 -2.90 13.27
N ASP A 28 15.49 -3.71 14.00
CA ASP A 28 16.95 -3.75 13.95
C ASP A 28 17.54 -4.32 12.65
N LYS A 29 16.70 -4.85 11.76
CA LYS A 29 17.11 -5.46 10.50
C LYS A 29 16.46 -4.75 9.32
N PRO A 30 17.18 -4.62 8.20
CA PRO A 30 16.58 -4.15 6.97
C PRO A 30 15.38 -5.00 6.57
N ASN A 31 14.29 -4.33 6.21
CA ASN A 31 13.09 -4.99 5.69
C ASN A 31 12.91 -4.57 4.22
N PRO A 32 13.42 -5.35 3.27
CA PRO A 32 13.34 -5.00 1.86
C PRO A 32 11.89 -5.01 1.38
N GLN A 33 11.57 -4.04 0.55
CA GLN A 33 10.26 -3.90 -0.07
C GLN A 33 10.39 -4.06 -1.60
N ARG A 34 9.29 -4.43 -2.23
CA ARG A 34 9.16 -4.47 -3.69
C ARG A 34 8.35 -3.27 -4.14
N PHE A 35 8.62 -2.77 -5.33
CA PHE A 35 7.70 -1.86 -6.00
C PHE A 35 6.89 -2.65 -7.00
N VAL A 36 5.57 -2.58 -6.89
CA VAL A 36 4.64 -3.32 -7.76
C VAL A 36 3.57 -2.41 -8.33
N VAL A 37 3.12 -2.74 -9.52
CA VAL A 37 1.95 -2.15 -10.17
C VAL A 37 0.89 -3.24 -10.28
N ILE A 38 -0.27 -2.99 -9.72
CA ILE A 38 -1.38 -3.95 -9.72
C ILE A 38 -2.48 -3.43 -10.62
N ASN A 39 -2.77 -4.18 -11.67
CA ASN A 39 -3.87 -3.89 -12.59
C ASN A 39 -5.17 -4.56 -12.12
N PRO A 40 -6.34 -4.06 -12.56
CA PRO A 40 -7.63 -4.60 -12.11
C PRO A 40 -7.78 -6.11 -12.31
N GLU A 41 -7.30 -6.63 -13.43
CA GLU A 41 -7.40 -8.06 -13.78
C GLU A 41 -6.56 -8.97 -12.87
N ASN A 42 -5.58 -8.41 -12.18
CA ASN A 42 -4.70 -9.15 -11.27
C ASN A 42 -5.14 -9.05 -9.81
N GLN A 43 -6.25 -8.37 -9.53
CA GLN A 43 -6.76 -8.22 -8.18
C GLN A 43 -7.73 -9.33 -7.83
N PRO A 44 -7.63 -9.92 -6.62
CA PRO A 44 -8.59 -10.93 -6.18
C PRO A 44 -9.98 -10.32 -5.97
N LYS A 45 -11.01 -11.15 -6.03
CA LYS A 45 -12.38 -10.76 -5.72
C LYS A 45 -12.74 -10.98 -4.26
N HIS A 46 -11.95 -11.78 -3.57
CA HIS A 46 -12.13 -12.11 -2.16
C HIS A 46 -10.79 -12.06 -1.45
N TYR A 47 -10.78 -11.53 -0.24
CA TYR A 47 -9.59 -11.45 0.58
C TYR A 47 -9.80 -12.15 1.93
N ARG A 48 -8.81 -12.91 2.33
CA ARG A 48 -8.71 -13.50 3.66
C ARG A 48 -7.36 -13.17 4.28
N SER A 49 -7.38 -12.58 5.46
CA SER A 49 -6.16 -12.28 6.20
C SER A 49 -5.50 -13.54 6.73
N ILE A 50 -4.21 -13.69 6.49
CA ILE A 50 -3.41 -14.78 7.05
C ILE A 50 -3.26 -14.61 8.57
N ALA A 51 -3.15 -13.38 9.04
CA ALA A 51 -2.90 -13.08 10.44
C ALA A 51 -4.14 -13.22 11.32
N THR A 52 -5.32 -12.83 10.82
CA THR A 52 -6.54 -12.73 11.63
C THR A 52 -7.69 -13.61 11.14
N ALA A 53 -7.54 -14.24 9.99
CA ALA A 53 -8.61 -14.98 9.29
C ALA A 53 -9.86 -14.12 8.98
N CYS A 54 -9.76 -12.79 9.06
CA CYS A 54 -10.80 -11.89 8.62
C CYS A 54 -11.00 -11.99 7.11
N GLU A 55 -12.23 -12.03 6.66
CA GLU A 55 -12.59 -12.19 5.26
C GLU A 55 -13.54 -11.10 4.80
N PHE A 56 -13.41 -10.64 3.56
CA PHE A 56 -14.36 -9.75 2.92
C PHE A 56 -14.24 -9.79 1.40
N ASP A 57 -15.31 -9.42 0.73
CA ASP A 57 -15.33 -9.31 -0.72
C ASP A 57 -14.75 -7.96 -1.15
N LEU A 58 -13.97 -7.99 -2.23
CA LEU A 58 -13.35 -6.81 -2.81
C LEU A 58 -14.21 -6.25 -3.95
N PRO A 59 -14.01 -4.97 -4.33
CA PRO A 59 -14.79 -4.35 -5.39
C PRO A 59 -14.74 -5.12 -6.70
N GLU A 60 -15.86 -5.15 -7.42
CA GLU A 60 -15.94 -5.79 -8.75
C GLU A 60 -15.12 -5.04 -9.80
N ASN A 61 -15.03 -3.72 -9.69
CA ASN A 61 -14.30 -2.85 -10.61
C ASN A 61 -13.22 -2.07 -9.85
N PRO A 62 -12.12 -2.73 -9.45
CA PRO A 62 -11.06 -2.07 -8.72
C PRO A 62 -10.23 -1.17 -9.62
N LEU A 63 -9.63 -0.13 -9.03
CA LEU A 63 -8.66 0.71 -9.72
C LEU A 63 -7.29 0.04 -9.77
N SER A 64 -6.47 0.41 -10.76
CA SER A 64 -5.04 0.12 -10.73
C SER A 64 -4.36 0.91 -9.61
N TYR A 65 -3.34 0.33 -9.00
CA TYR A 65 -2.56 1.04 -7.99
C TYR A 65 -1.09 0.59 -8.01
N THR A 66 -0.23 1.46 -7.50
CA THR A 66 1.16 1.12 -7.18
C THR A 66 1.27 0.80 -5.70
N SER A 67 2.16 -0.08 -5.33
CA SER A 67 2.34 -0.46 -3.93
C SER A 67 3.77 -0.88 -3.64
N THR A 68 4.14 -0.81 -2.37
CA THR A 68 5.47 -1.21 -1.87
C THR A 68 5.34 -2.27 -0.78
N PRO A 69 4.83 -3.48 -1.10
CA PRO A 69 4.74 -4.55 -0.11
C PRO A 69 6.11 -5.07 0.30
N ASP A 70 6.17 -5.70 1.46
CA ASP A 70 7.35 -6.42 1.90
C ASP A 70 7.78 -7.48 0.87
N ALA A 71 9.09 -7.65 0.71
CA ALA A 71 9.62 -8.69 -0.19
C ALA A 71 9.36 -10.10 0.35
N ASP A 72 9.35 -10.25 1.68
CA ASP A 72 8.98 -11.50 2.35
C ASP A 72 7.48 -11.52 2.62
N SER A 73 6.78 -12.47 2.02
CA SER A 73 5.34 -12.64 2.17
C SER A 73 4.93 -13.78 3.09
N THR A 74 5.84 -14.29 3.91
CA THR A 74 5.58 -15.44 4.80
C THR A 74 4.36 -15.23 5.70
N TYR A 75 4.15 -14.02 6.17
CA TYR A 75 3.05 -13.65 7.07
C TYR A 75 1.94 -12.83 6.37
N GLY A 76 1.86 -12.91 5.06
CA GLY A 76 0.94 -12.12 4.26
C GLY A 76 1.61 -10.91 3.63
N ILE A 77 0.80 -9.98 3.10
CA ILE A 77 1.28 -8.75 2.50
C ILE A 77 1.25 -7.67 3.59
N TRP A 78 2.42 -7.40 4.16
CA TRP A 78 2.59 -6.37 5.18
C TRP A 78 3.07 -5.07 4.56
N ALA A 79 2.82 -3.99 5.28
CA ALA A 79 3.33 -2.65 4.97
C ALA A 79 2.96 -2.17 3.55
N ALA A 80 1.88 -2.68 3.00
CA ALA A 80 1.42 -2.26 1.70
C ALA A 80 0.89 -0.82 1.78
N ALA A 81 1.69 0.11 1.31
CA ALA A 81 1.23 1.45 1.01
C ALA A 81 0.89 1.49 -0.48
N GLY A 82 -0.32 1.93 -0.81
CA GLY A 82 -0.79 1.96 -2.18
C GLY A 82 -1.25 3.35 -2.61
N ILE A 83 -1.05 3.67 -3.88
CA ILE A 83 -1.53 4.91 -4.50
C ILE A 83 -2.30 4.52 -5.76
N ASN A 84 -3.56 4.90 -5.83
CA ASN A 84 -4.41 4.73 -6.99
C ASN A 84 -4.50 6.03 -7.83
N SER A 85 -5.37 6.04 -8.82
CA SER A 85 -5.54 7.17 -9.74
C SER A 85 -6.51 8.27 -9.26
N GLU A 86 -7.09 8.14 -8.06
CA GLU A 86 -8.08 9.10 -7.53
C GLU A 86 -7.57 9.94 -6.38
#